data_c579938f071143d37ae9b26cd0243f8d
#
_entry.id   c579938f071143d37ae9b26cd0243f8d
#
_cell.length_a   1.000
_cell.length_b   1.000
_cell.length_c   1.000
_cell.angle_alpha   90.00
_cell.angle_beta   90.00
_cell.angle_gamma   90.00
#
_symmetry.space_group_name_H-M   'P 1'
#
loop_
_entity.id
_entity.type
_entity.pdbx_description
1 polymer ?
#
loop_
_entity_poly.entity_id
_entity_poly.type
_entity_poly.pdbx_seq_one_letter_code
_entity_poly.pdbx_strand_id
1 'polypeptide(L)'
;IFNLGAPSQLDLFDMKPDAPSEIRGPFKAISTKGDFQLSEILPGHAKVADKFSLVRSCYHTAAAVHDTGHQMMQTGRLFTGGIISPHAGCALEFLKGRRSDLPAHVILPEPMGPTGGNMPHGQEAGFLGKAYDPFVLNADPSQKEFKVPDLLPPKEIGEARLARRRELRQVVDDTVKKFEASEAAKLMDSNFAAAYRLITSEQARDAFDLSKEPLAVRERYGMTRFGQCCLLARRLVE
;
A
#
# COMPACT_ATOMS: atom_id res chain seq x y z
N ILE A 1 0.31 1.22 -7.60
CA ILE A 1 1.66 0.68 -7.86
C ILE A 1 2.64 1.84 -7.82
N PHE A 2 3.67 1.73 -7.01
CA PHE A 2 4.76 2.70 -6.95
C PHE A 2 6.03 2.08 -7.56
N ASN A 3 6.58 2.73 -8.60
CA ASN A 3 7.79 2.30 -9.28
C ASN A 3 8.94 3.23 -8.88
N LEU A 4 9.84 2.75 -8.02
CA LEU A 4 10.95 3.54 -7.52
C LEU A 4 12.08 3.61 -8.54
N GLY A 5 12.44 4.82 -8.98
CA GLY A 5 13.58 5.08 -9.87
C GLY A 5 13.43 4.57 -11.31
N ALA A 6 12.30 4.02 -11.66
CA ALA A 6 11.96 3.51 -12.99
C ALA A 6 10.44 3.34 -13.10
N PRO A 7 9.87 3.16 -14.28
CA PRO A 7 10.49 3.16 -15.61
C PRO A 7 10.68 4.57 -16.19
N SER A 8 11.42 4.66 -17.31
CA SER A 8 11.58 5.90 -18.07
C SER A 8 10.24 6.44 -18.58
N GLN A 9 9.89 7.68 -18.25
CA GLN A 9 8.69 8.32 -18.76
C GLN A 9 8.69 8.48 -20.28
N LEU A 10 9.87 8.74 -20.88
CA LEU A 10 10.02 8.91 -22.32
C LEU A 10 9.72 7.63 -23.09
N ASP A 11 10.02 6.48 -22.50
CA ASP A 11 9.77 5.18 -23.12
C ASP A 11 8.36 4.66 -22.92
N LEU A 12 7.55 5.28 -22.04
CA LEU A 12 6.24 4.75 -21.63
C LEU A 12 5.09 5.74 -21.80
N PHE A 13 5.06 6.79 -20.98
CA PHE A 13 3.89 7.62 -20.79
C PHE A 13 4.01 9.03 -21.37
N ASP A 14 5.23 9.51 -21.62
CA ASP A 14 5.50 10.87 -22.11
C ASP A 14 6.58 10.87 -23.20
N MET A 15 6.27 10.29 -24.33
CA MET A 15 7.20 9.90 -25.37
C MET A 15 7.82 11.03 -26.19
N LYS A 16 7.32 12.27 -26.10
CA LYS A 16 7.84 13.42 -26.86
C LYS A 16 8.04 13.12 -28.36
N PRO A 17 6.99 12.75 -29.12
CA PRO A 17 7.12 12.26 -30.50
C PRO A 17 7.79 13.25 -31.46
N ASP A 18 7.67 14.54 -31.18
CA ASP A 18 8.23 15.63 -31.99
C ASP A 18 9.69 15.95 -31.62
N ALA A 19 10.25 15.33 -30.59
CA ALA A 19 11.64 15.51 -30.20
C ALA A 19 12.59 14.71 -31.11
N PRO A 20 13.88 15.12 -31.25
CA PRO A 20 14.90 14.35 -31.93
C PRO A 20 15.03 12.91 -31.37
N SER A 21 15.46 11.99 -32.21
CA SER A 21 15.57 10.55 -31.85
C SER A 21 16.42 10.27 -30.63
N GLU A 22 17.42 11.08 -30.39
CA GLU A 22 18.35 11.01 -29.25
C GLU A 22 17.62 11.30 -27.92
N ILE A 23 16.52 12.04 -27.96
CA ILE A 23 15.71 12.38 -26.80
C ILE A 23 14.51 11.44 -26.67
N ARG A 24 13.75 11.25 -27.77
CA ARG A 24 12.50 10.46 -27.73
C ARG A 24 12.71 8.93 -27.67
N GLY A 25 13.93 8.47 -27.93
CA GLY A 25 14.26 7.05 -27.94
C GLY A 25 13.67 6.27 -29.15
N PRO A 26 13.82 4.92 -29.13
CA PRO A 26 13.48 4.07 -30.27
C PRO A 26 12.00 3.71 -30.39
N PHE A 27 11.22 3.84 -29.31
CA PHE A 27 9.83 3.39 -29.29
C PHE A 27 8.90 4.34 -30.02
N LYS A 28 7.80 3.79 -30.55
CA LYS A 28 6.77 4.53 -31.28
C LYS A 28 5.56 4.79 -30.40
N ALA A 29 4.96 5.96 -30.61
CA ALA A 29 3.69 6.29 -30.00
C ALA A 29 2.54 5.54 -30.71
N ILE A 30 1.62 4.99 -29.95
CA ILE A 30 0.39 4.37 -30.43
C ILE A 30 -0.83 5.13 -29.94
N SER A 31 -1.89 5.12 -30.74
CA SER A 31 -3.20 5.63 -30.35
C SER A 31 -3.77 4.79 -29.21
N THR A 32 -4.51 5.47 -28.33
CA THR A 32 -5.16 4.82 -27.19
C THR A 32 -6.68 4.99 -27.28
N LYS A 33 -7.39 4.33 -26.37
CA LYS A 33 -8.83 4.54 -26.21
C LYS A 33 -9.16 5.89 -25.53
N GLY A 34 -8.17 6.56 -24.94
CA GLY A 34 -8.27 7.92 -24.40
C GLY A 34 -7.88 8.98 -25.44
N ASP A 35 -7.70 10.21 -24.97
CA ASP A 35 -7.34 11.39 -25.75
C ASP A 35 -5.82 11.66 -25.82
N PHE A 36 -5.02 10.68 -25.43
CA PHE A 36 -3.55 10.77 -25.42
C PHE A 36 -2.89 9.52 -26.02
N GLN A 37 -1.63 9.65 -26.38
CA GLN A 37 -0.82 8.54 -26.88
C GLN A 37 0.04 7.92 -25.80
N LEU A 38 0.35 6.63 -25.96
CA LEU A 38 1.27 5.86 -25.13
C LEU A 38 2.29 5.14 -26.01
N SER A 39 3.33 4.59 -25.39
CA SER A 39 4.31 3.77 -26.06
C SER A 39 3.70 2.45 -26.58
N GLU A 40 4.22 1.99 -27.72
CA GLU A 40 3.86 0.70 -28.33
C GLU A 40 4.11 -0.51 -27.42
N ILE A 41 4.97 -0.38 -26.41
CA ILE A 41 5.20 -1.45 -25.42
C ILE A 41 4.12 -1.52 -24.34
N LEU A 42 3.13 -0.62 -24.36
CA LEU A 42 2.01 -0.58 -23.42
C LEU A 42 0.64 -0.87 -24.08
N PRO A 43 0.49 -1.91 -24.92
CA PRO A 43 -0.75 -2.14 -25.68
C PRO A 43 -1.96 -2.45 -24.77
N GLY A 44 -1.72 -3.01 -23.58
CA GLY A 44 -2.75 -3.25 -22.59
C GLY A 44 -3.28 -1.96 -21.96
N HIS A 45 -2.40 -1.03 -21.63
CA HIS A 45 -2.79 0.29 -21.10
C HIS A 45 -3.51 1.13 -22.15
N ALA A 46 -3.09 1.06 -23.41
CA ALA A 46 -3.74 1.76 -24.50
C ALA A 46 -5.24 1.39 -24.66
N LYS A 47 -5.59 0.12 -24.39
CA LYS A 47 -6.98 -0.37 -24.46
C LYS A 47 -7.88 0.14 -23.33
N VAL A 48 -7.32 0.59 -22.24
CA VAL A 48 -8.03 1.04 -21.02
C VAL A 48 -7.71 2.49 -20.65
N ALA A 49 -7.13 3.24 -21.59
CA ALA A 49 -6.71 4.63 -21.39
C ALA A 49 -7.87 5.59 -21.05
N ASP A 50 -9.09 5.22 -21.39
CA ASP A 50 -10.32 5.92 -20.99
C ASP A 50 -10.66 5.78 -19.49
N LYS A 51 -9.92 4.98 -18.74
CA LYS A 51 -10.17 4.69 -17.33
C LYS A 51 -9.16 5.30 -16.36
N PHE A 52 -8.17 6.01 -16.86
CA PHE A 52 -7.18 6.67 -16.02
C PHE A 52 -6.75 8.01 -16.61
N SER A 53 -6.27 8.89 -15.75
CA SER A 53 -5.68 10.18 -16.13
C SER A 53 -4.16 10.12 -16.06
N LEU A 54 -3.50 10.86 -16.95
CA LEU A 54 -2.06 10.94 -17.03
C LEU A 54 -1.58 12.36 -16.74
N VAL A 55 -0.83 12.53 -15.65
CA VAL A 55 -0.23 13.81 -15.26
C VAL A 55 1.26 13.79 -15.65
N ARG A 56 1.61 14.51 -16.72
CA ARG A 56 2.98 14.58 -17.28
C ARG A 56 3.82 15.71 -16.73
N SER A 57 3.23 16.61 -15.96
CA SER A 57 3.89 17.82 -15.42
C SER A 57 4.44 17.67 -14.02
N CYS A 58 4.48 16.45 -13.47
CA CYS A 58 5.04 16.20 -12.14
C CYS A 58 6.56 16.33 -12.17
N TYR A 59 7.10 17.24 -11.37
CA TYR A 59 8.54 17.42 -11.18
C TYR A 59 8.84 17.95 -9.78
N HIS A 60 10.08 17.91 -9.38
CA HIS A 60 10.60 18.57 -8.18
C HIS A 60 11.96 19.18 -8.42
N THR A 61 12.36 20.15 -7.60
CA THR A 61 13.63 20.87 -7.67
C THR A 61 14.68 20.36 -6.68
N ALA A 62 14.36 19.30 -5.92
CA ALA A 62 15.28 18.66 -4.98
C ALA A 62 16.28 17.76 -5.72
N ALA A 63 17.24 17.19 -4.99
CA ALA A 63 18.20 16.25 -5.54
C ALA A 63 17.51 15.11 -6.32
N ALA A 64 18.07 14.75 -7.47
CA ALA A 64 17.57 13.67 -8.33
C ALA A 64 17.96 12.29 -7.77
N VAL A 65 17.44 11.94 -6.61
CA VAL A 65 17.66 10.65 -5.94
C VAL A 65 16.33 9.98 -5.61
N HIS A 66 16.35 8.66 -5.44
CA HIS A 66 15.16 7.85 -5.19
C HIS A 66 14.35 8.35 -3.99
N ASP A 67 15.04 8.70 -2.89
CA ASP A 67 14.38 9.10 -1.63
C ASP A 67 13.55 10.37 -1.78
N THR A 68 14.06 11.38 -2.48
CA THR A 68 13.33 12.64 -2.71
C THR A 68 12.12 12.44 -3.61
N GLY A 69 12.26 11.67 -4.67
CA GLY A 69 11.15 11.33 -5.57
C GLY A 69 10.06 10.53 -4.83
N HIS A 70 10.49 9.55 -4.02
CA HIS A 70 9.58 8.75 -3.21
C HIS A 70 8.78 9.62 -2.24
N GLN A 71 9.46 10.47 -1.47
CA GLN A 71 8.80 11.35 -0.50
C GLN A 71 7.79 12.29 -1.17
N MET A 72 8.20 12.95 -2.24
CA MET A 72 7.32 13.88 -2.98
C MET A 72 6.07 13.17 -3.51
N MET A 73 6.21 12.00 -4.11
CA MET A 73 5.07 11.27 -4.68
C MET A 73 4.13 10.74 -3.62
N GLN A 74 4.62 10.40 -2.44
CA GLN A 74 3.81 9.78 -1.39
C GLN A 74 3.23 10.77 -0.38
N THR A 75 3.88 11.91 -0.19
CA THR A 75 3.50 12.89 0.84
C THR A 75 3.20 14.28 0.29
N GLY A 76 3.59 14.58 -0.94
CA GLY A 76 3.58 15.93 -1.51
C GLY A 76 4.64 16.87 -0.93
N ARG A 77 5.53 16.38 -0.06
CA ARG A 77 6.54 17.19 0.63
C ARG A 77 7.88 16.46 0.75
N LEU A 78 8.95 17.21 0.85
CA LEU A 78 10.26 16.70 1.23
C LEU A 78 10.42 16.68 2.75
N PHE A 79 11.23 15.75 3.24
CA PHE A 79 11.62 15.72 4.64
C PHE A 79 12.51 16.91 4.95
N THR A 80 12.09 17.75 5.89
CA THR A 80 12.83 18.92 6.36
C THR A 80 12.60 19.12 7.85
N GLY A 81 13.63 19.54 8.56
CA GLY A 81 13.54 19.92 9.97
C GLY A 81 13.13 18.80 10.93
N GLY A 82 13.40 17.54 10.59
CA GLY A 82 13.03 16.39 11.42
C GLY A 82 11.54 16.02 11.38
N ILE A 83 10.71 16.70 10.58
CA ILE A 83 9.27 16.44 10.49
C ILE A 83 9.02 15.42 9.38
N ILE A 84 8.49 14.25 9.75
CA ILE A 84 8.05 13.22 8.82
C ILE A 84 6.60 13.51 8.42
N SER A 85 6.39 13.84 7.15
CA SER A 85 5.06 14.04 6.59
C SER A 85 4.36 12.69 6.38
N PRO A 86 3.04 12.62 6.63
CA PRO A 86 2.30 11.37 6.48
C PRO A 86 2.17 10.96 5.00
N HIS A 87 2.14 9.65 4.76
CA HIS A 87 1.69 9.10 3.49
C HIS A 87 0.26 9.56 3.19
N ALA A 88 -0.06 9.80 1.92
CA ALA A 88 -1.39 10.25 1.49
C ALA A 88 -2.52 9.30 1.98
N GLY A 89 -2.27 7.98 2.01
CA GLY A 89 -3.21 6.99 2.55
C GLY A 89 -3.46 7.15 4.05
N CYS A 90 -2.42 7.44 4.83
CA CYS A 90 -2.54 7.70 6.27
C CYS A 90 -3.31 9.00 6.55
N ALA A 91 -3.04 10.04 5.75
CA ALA A 91 -3.78 11.29 5.82
C ALA A 91 -5.27 11.10 5.48
N LEU A 92 -5.58 10.25 4.51
CA LEU A 92 -6.95 9.91 4.14
C LEU A 92 -7.67 9.17 5.29
N GLU A 93 -7.01 8.21 5.94
CA GLU A 93 -7.56 7.51 7.10
C GLU A 93 -7.83 8.48 8.26
N PHE A 94 -6.89 9.38 8.54
CA PHE A 94 -7.06 10.42 9.57
C PHE A 94 -8.27 11.31 9.32
N LEU A 95 -8.47 11.74 8.06
CA LEU A 95 -9.55 12.67 7.70
C LEU A 95 -10.92 12.02 7.55
N LYS A 96 -10.98 10.78 7.08
CA LYS A 96 -12.25 10.10 6.73
C LYS A 96 -12.56 8.85 7.54
N GLY A 97 -11.60 8.39 8.33
CA GLY A 97 -11.73 7.15 9.08
C GLY A 97 -11.72 5.91 8.19
N ARG A 98 -11.94 4.76 8.81
CA ARG A 98 -12.07 3.45 8.14
C ARG A 98 -13.50 3.26 7.63
N ARG A 99 -13.65 2.60 6.48
CA ARG A 99 -14.96 2.28 5.90
C ARG A 99 -15.44 0.86 6.20
N SER A 100 -14.53 -0.01 6.63
CA SER A 100 -14.80 -1.42 6.92
C SER A 100 -13.85 -1.91 8.02
N ASP A 101 -13.89 -3.20 8.31
CA ASP A 101 -12.94 -3.86 9.22
C ASP A 101 -11.55 -4.02 8.60
N LEU A 102 -11.42 -3.81 7.29
CA LEU A 102 -10.12 -3.80 6.62
C LEU A 102 -9.30 -2.56 7.00
N PRO A 103 -7.97 -2.66 7.02
CA PRO A 103 -7.10 -1.50 7.16
C PRO A 103 -7.37 -0.49 6.02
N ALA A 104 -7.47 0.79 6.35
CA ALA A 104 -7.72 1.83 5.34
C ALA A 104 -6.53 2.06 4.41
N HIS A 105 -5.32 1.77 4.87
CA HIS A 105 -4.09 1.85 4.08
C HIS A 105 -3.27 0.58 4.28
N VAL A 106 -2.88 -0.06 3.17
CA VAL A 106 -2.12 -1.31 3.16
C VAL A 106 -0.89 -1.17 2.28
N ILE A 107 0.26 -1.60 2.77
CA ILE A 107 1.50 -1.71 2.00
C ILE A 107 1.73 -3.19 1.63
N LEU A 108 1.94 -3.44 0.33
CA LEU A 108 2.14 -4.76 -0.24
C LEU A 108 3.44 -4.82 -1.04
N PRO A 109 4.28 -5.79 -0.83
CA PRO A 109 4.29 -6.74 0.29
C PRO A 109 4.94 -6.18 1.55
N GLU A 110 5.80 -5.19 1.42
CA GLU A 110 6.59 -4.55 2.48
C GLU A 110 6.94 -3.12 2.11
N PRO A 111 7.31 -2.26 3.07
CA PRO A 111 7.83 -0.92 2.79
C PRO A 111 9.08 -0.97 1.93
N MET A 112 9.30 0.05 1.14
CA MET A 112 10.56 0.17 0.39
C MET A 112 11.72 0.29 1.35
N GLY A 113 12.72 -0.56 1.12
CA GLY A 113 13.98 -0.55 1.84
C GLY A 113 14.91 0.60 1.45
N PRO A 114 16.12 0.62 2.02
CA PRO A 114 17.10 1.69 1.76
C PRO A 114 17.48 1.74 0.27
N THR A 115 17.51 2.96 -0.25
CA THR A 115 17.98 3.27 -1.58
C THR A 115 19.19 4.21 -1.44
N GLY A 116 20.35 3.79 -1.89
CA GLY A 116 21.58 4.58 -1.75
C GLY A 116 22.04 4.84 -0.31
N GLY A 117 21.62 4.00 0.64
CA GLY A 117 22.01 4.07 2.06
C GLY A 117 21.01 4.71 3.00
N ASN A 118 20.00 5.42 2.50
CA ASN A 118 18.97 6.04 3.33
C ASN A 118 17.63 5.28 3.23
N MET A 119 16.89 5.21 4.33
CA MET A 119 15.50 4.76 4.32
C MET A 119 14.62 5.89 3.78
N PRO A 120 13.78 5.62 2.77
CA PRO A 120 12.84 6.63 2.28
C PRO A 120 11.81 7.01 3.35
N HIS A 121 11.69 8.29 3.63
CA HIS A 121 10.60 8.83 4.46
C HIS A 121 9.27 8.84 3.69
N GLY A 122 8.16 8.95 4.42
CA GLY A 122 6.84 9.13 3.82
C GLY A 122 6.09 7.83 3.51
N GLN A 123 6.48 6.73 4.14
CA GLN A 123 5.78 5.44 4.05
C GLN A 123 4.85 5.18 5.24
N GLU A 124 4.85 6.03 6.23
CA GLU A 124 4.14 5.93 7.51
C GLU A 124 3.24 7.14 7.77
N ALA A 125 2.57 7.14 8.92
CA ALA A 125 1.68 8.24 9.31
C ALA A 125 2.42 9.50 9.78
N GLY A 126 3.73 9.44 9.98
CA GLY A 126 4.54 10.58 10.37
C GLY A 126 3.98 11.34 11.59
N PHE A 127 3.81 12.64 11.48
CA PHE A 127 3.32 13.47 12.57
C PHE A 127 1.86 13.22 12.98
N LEU A 128 1.08 12.43 12.21
CA LEU A 128 -0.28 12.02 12.62
C LEU A 128 -0.27 10.95 13.70
N GLY A 129 0.89 10.32 13.92
CA GLY A 129 1.07 9.29 14.94
C GLY A 129 0.76 7.87 14.46
N LYS A 130 1.35 6.92 15.16
CA LYS A 130 1.36 5.49 14.80
C LYS A 130 -0.01 4.81 14.73
N ALA A 131 -1.06 5.42 15.27
CA ALA A 131 -2.43 4.90 15.15
C ALA A 131 -2.92 4.86 13.69
N TYR A 132 -2.32 5.66 12.83
CA TYR A 132 -2.64 5.78 11.41
C TYR A 132 -1.58 5.17 10.50
N ASP A 133 -0.62 4.43 11.06
CA ASP A 133 0.36 3.71 10.24
C ASP A 133 -0.32 2.66 9.36
N PRO A 134 0.21 2.42 8.16
CA PRO A 134 -0.34 1.42 7.27
C PRO A 134 -0.22 0.02 7.83
N PHE A 135 -1.17 -0.83 7.49
CA PHE A 135 -0.99 -2.27 7.65
C PHE A 135 0.07 -2.76 6.64
N VAL A 136 1.09 -3.43 7.12
CA VAL A 136 2.14 -4.00 6.27
C VAL A 136 1.97 -5.51 6.19
N LEU A 137 1.87 -6.05 4.99
CA LEU A 137 1.64 -7.48 4.79
C LEU A 137 2.80 -8.34 5.31
N ASN A 138 4.05 -7.94 5.03
CA ASN A 138 5.27 -8.68 5.38
C ASN A 138 5.25 -10.18 4.99
N ALA A 139 4.62 -10.50 3.86
CA ALA A 139 4.53 -11.85 3.34
C ALA A 139 4.56 -11.87 1.82
N ASP A 140 4.92 -13.00 1.24
CA ASP A 140 4.95 -13.19 -0.21
C ASP A 140 3.68 -13.90 -0.70
N PRO A 141 2.74 -13.20 -1.36
CA PRO A 141 1.49 -13.80 -1.83
C PRO A 141 1.66 -14.75 -3.03
N SER A 142 2.85 -14.88 -3.60
CA SER A 142 3.14 -15.86 -4.66
C SER A 142 3.40 -17.26 -4.12
N GLN A 143 3.67 -17.41 -2.84
CA GLN A 143 3.95 -18.70 -2.23
C GLN A 143 2.74 -19.63 -2.30
N LYS A 144 3.00 -20.94 -2.47
CA LYS A 144 1.96 -21.96 -2.64
C LYS A 144 1.01 -22.02 -1.44
N GLU A 145 1.55 -21.85 -0.24
CA GLU A 145 0.79 -21.85 1.01
C GLU A 145 0.74 -20.45 1.64
N PHE A 146 0.49 -19.43 0.80
CA PHE A 146 0.39 -18.07 1.28
C PHE A 146 -0.67 -17.93 2.38
N LYS A 147 -0.25 -17.36 3.48
CA LYS A 147 -1.10 -16.93 4.60
C LYS A 147 -0.59 -15.60 5.11
N VAL A 148 -1.51 -14.74 5.46
CA VAL A 148 -1.14 -13.48 6.15
C VAL A 148 -0.68 -13.83 7.55
N PRO A 149 0.54 -13.43 7.95
CA PRO A 149 1.02 -13.66 9.30
C PRO A 149 0.02 -13.13 10.33
N ASP A 150 -0.24 -13.90 11.37
CA ASP A 150 -1.07 -13.54 12.52
C ASP A 150 -2.53 -13.15 12.22
N LEU A 151 -2.99 -13.28 10.97
CA LEU A 151 -4.40 -13.01 10.61
C LEU A 151 -5.35 -14.11 11.10
N LEU A 152 -4.86 -15.32 11.22
CA LEU A 152 -5.64 -16.43 11.73
C LEU A 152 -5.19 -16.78 13.15
N PRO A 153 -6.12 -16.86 14.11
CA PRO A 153 -5.75 -17.39 15.41
C PRO A 153 -5.23 -18.83 15.27
N PRO A 154 -4.27 -19.25 16.12
CA PRO A 154 -3.85 -20.64 16.16
C PRO A 154 -5.07 -21.57 16.24
N LYS A 155 -5.01 -22.72 15.55
CA LYS A 155 -6.14 -23.67 15.46
C LYS A 155 -6.66 -24.13 16.83
N GLU A 156 -5.81 -24.10 17.84
CA GLU A 156 -6.13 -24.47 19.23
C GLU A 156 -6.90 -23.37 19.97
N ILE A 157 -7.05 -22.18 19.39
CA ILE A 157 -7.76 -21.05 19.99
C ILE A 157 -9.09 -20.87 19.28
N GLY A 158 -10.13 -21.53 19.79
CA GLY A 158 -11.49 -21.34 19.32
C GLY A 158 -12.05 -19.94 19.67
N GLU A 159 -13.11 -19.54 18.99
CA GLU A 159 -13.75 -18.22 19.15
C GLU A 159 -14.12 -17.90 20.62
N ALA A 160 -14.65 -18.87 21.37
CA ALA A 160 -14.97 -18.70 22.78
C ALA A 160 -13.73 -18.35 23.63
N ARG A 161 -12.56 -18.91 23.30
CA ARG A 161 -11.30 -18.62 23.99
C ARG A 161 -10.75 -17.25 23.61
N LEU A 162 -10.96 -16.83 22.36
CA LEU A 162 -10.62 -15.50 21.88
C LEU A 162 -11.47 -14.44 22.60
N ALA A 163 -12.78 -14.65 22.68
CA ALA A 163 -13.72 -13.77 23.41
C ALA A 163 -13.35 -13.64 24.89
N ARG A 164 -13.07 -14.76 25.56
CA ARG A 164 -12.63 -14.77 26.95
C ARG A 164 -11.33 -14.03 27.22
N ARG A 165 -10.35 -14.15 26.29
CA ARG A 165 -9.09 -13.38 26.37
C ARG A 165 -9.34 -11.89 26.24
N ARG A 166 -10.27 -11.48 25.38
CA ARG A 166 -10.67 -10.07 25.23
C ARG A 166 -11.32 -9.53 26.50
N GLU A 167 -12.25 -10.27 27.08
CA GLU A 167 -12.92 -9.89 28.33
C GLU A 167 -11.94 -9.77 29.48
N LEU A 168 -11.05 -10.76 29.65
CA LEU A 168 -10.01 -10.73 30.68
C LEU A 168 -9.08 -9.54 30.52
N ARG A 169 -8.65 -9.24 29.29
CA ARG A 169 -7.85 -8.06 29.02
C ARG A 169 -8.59 -6.78 29.38
N GLN A 170 -9.88 -6.68 29.02
CA GLN A 170 -10.71 -5.50 29.34
C GLN A 170 -10.78 -5.27 30.87
N VAL A 171 -10.95 -6.32 31.64
CA VAL A 171 -10.96 -6.24 33.13
C VAL A 171 -9.62 -5.75 33.66
N VAL A 172 -8.50 -6.26 33.13
CA VAL A 172 -7.16 -5.81 33.52
C VAL A 172 -6.93 -4.36 33.10
N ASP A 173 -7.23 -4.01 31.86
CA ASP A 173 -7.09 -2.65 31.34
C ASP A 173 -7.94 -1.64 32.12
N ASP A 174 -9.17 -1.96 32.46
CA ASP A 174 -10.04 -1.06 33.25
C ASP A 174 -9.53 -0.86 34.68
N THR A 175 -8.83 -1.83 35.20
CA THR A 175 -8.18 -1.73 36.52
C THR A 175 -6.91 -0.85 36.43
N VAL A 176 -6.13 -0.99 35.37
CA VAL A 176 -4.88 -0.25 35.13
C VAL A 176 -5.14 1.18 34.62
N LYS A 177 -6.20 1.42 33.83
CA LYS A 177 -6.60 2.75 33.33
C LYS A 177 -6.76 3.81 34.41
N LYS A 178 -7.04 3.39 35.64
CA LYS A 178 -7.05 4.31 36.79
C LYS A 178 -5.65 4.85 37.14
N PHE A 179 -4.60 4.22 36.65
CA PHE A 179 -3.22 4.56 36.95
C PHE A 179 -2.42 5.09 35.74
N GLU A 180 -2.83 4.80 34.51
CA GLU A 180 -2.06 5.15 33.29
C GLU A 180 -2.94 5.76 32.18
N ALA A 181 -3.21 7.04 32.27
CA ALA A 181 -3.83 7.82 31.18
C ALA A 181 -2.79 8.30 30.16
N SER A 182 -1.79 7.46 29.80
CA SER A 182 -0.76 7.83 28.83
C SER A 182 -1.25 7.69 27.39
N GLU A 183 -0.73 8.55 26.48
CA GLU A 183 -1.00 8.44 25.04
C GLU A 183 -0.52 7.08 24.47
N ALA A 184 0.55 6.53 25.03
CA ALA A 184 1.05 5.21 24.66
C ALA A 184 0.05 4.07 24.98
N ALA A 185 -0.64 4.13 26.12
CA ALA A 185 -1.66 3.15 26.50
C ALA A 185 -2.88 3.25 25.57
N LYS A 186 -3.35 4.45 25.25
CA LYS A 186 -4.46 4.68 24.28
C LYS A 186 -4.10 4.15 22.90
N LEU A 187 -2.87 4.35 22.45
CA LEU A 187 -2.39 3.83 21.16
C LEU A 187 -2.38 2.30 21.16
N MET A 188 -1.90 1.67 22.23
CA MET A 188 -1.90 0.21 22.38
C MET A 188 -3.32 -0.35 22.31
N ASP A 189 -4.28 0.28 22.97
CA ASP A 189 -5.70 -0.11 22.95
C ASP A 189 -6.30 0.00 21.54
N SER A 190 -6.01 1.07 20.82
CA SER A 190 -6.51 1.27 19.45
C SER A 190 -5.93 0.25 18.47
N ASN A 191 -4.64 -0.06 18.58
CA ASN A 191 -3.96 -1.05 17.75
C ASN A 191 -4.48 -2.47 18.04
N PHE A 192 -4.69 -2.80 19.32
CA PHE A 192 -5.29 -4.08 19.69
C PHE A 192 -6.71 -4.24 19.14
N ALA A 193 -7.55 -3.18 19.27
CA ALA A 193 -8.90 -3.21 18.73
C ALA A 193 -8.92 -3.36 17.20
N ALA A 194 -7.97 -2.71 16.50
CA ALA A 194 -7.82 -2.85 15.06
C ALA A 194 -7.40 -4.27 14.66
N ALA A 195 -6.39 -4.83 15.33
CA ALA A 195 -5.94 -6.21 15.11
C ALA A 195 -7.06 -7.23 15.41
N TYR A 196 -7.80 -7.03 16.51
CA TYR A 196 -8.90 -7.92 16.86
C TYR A 196 -10.02 -7.89 15.80
N ARG A 197 -10.43 -6.71 15.32
CA ARG A 197 -11.39 -6.59 14.22
C ARG A 197 -10.92 -7.34 12.98
N LEU A 198 -9.67 -7.15 12.59
CA LEU A 198 -9.09 -7.80 11.42
C LEU A 198 -9.12 -9.34 11.54
N ILE A 199 -8.73 -9.89 12.69
CA ILE A 199 -8.68 -11.35 12.95
C ILE A 199 -10.10 -11.95 12.98
N THR A 200 -11.09 -11.23 13.51
CA THR A 200 -12.46 -11.73 13.67
C THR A 200 -13.34 -11.48 12.45
N SER A 201 -12.96 -10.57 11.57
CA SER A 201 -13.74 -10.26 10.37
C SER A 201 -13.62 -11.37 9.32
N GLU A 202 -14.75 -11.96 8.94
CA GLU A 202 -14.81 -12.90 7.83
C GLU A 202 -14.46 -12.21 6.51
N GLN A 203 -14.97 -11.00 6.30
CA GLN A 203 -14.66 -10.19 5.12
C GLN A 203 -13.14 -9.94 4.97
N ALA A 204 -12.46 -9.65 6.07
CA ALA A 204 -11.01 -9.45 6.03
C ALA A 204 -10.28 -10.75 5.66
N ARG A 205 -10.65 -11.87 6.29
CA ARG A 205 -10.06 -13.17 5.94
C ARG A 205 -10.27 -13.52 4.47
N ASP A 206 -11.47 -13.27 3.95
CA ASP A 206 -11.82 -13.52 2.57
C ASP A 206 -11.03 -12.64 1.60
N ALA A 207 -10.89 -11.35 1.89
CA ALA A 207 -10.14 -10.42 1.05
C ALA A 207 -8.66 -10.84 0.90
N PHE A 208 -8.05 -11.34 1.97
CA PHE A 208 -6.65 -11.81 1.96
C PHE A 208 -6.47 -13.22 1.39
N ASP A 209 -7.52 -13.99 1.19
CA ASP A 209 -7.43 -15.39 0.73
C ASP A 209 -7.36 -15.49 -0.80
N LEU A 210 -6.14 -15.54 -1.33
CA LEU A 210 -5.91 -15.73 -2.77
C LEU A 210 -6.29 -17.13 -3.28
N SER A 211 -6.53 -18.11 -2.42
CA SER A 211 -6.96 -19.44 -2.86
C SER A 211 -8.38 -19.46 -3.43
N LYS A 212 -9.18 -18.43 -3.10
CA LYS A 212 -10.53 -18.23 -3.65
C LYS A 212 -10.51 -17.70 -5.09
N GLU A 213 -9.39 -17.23 -5.59
CA GLU A 213 -9.26 -16.79 -6.98
C GLU A 213 -9.02 -17.97 -7.92
N PRO A 214 -9.72 -18.04 -9.06
CA PRO A 214 -9.45 -19.03 -10.08
C PRO A 214 -7.99 -18.98 -10.54
N LEU A 215 -7.39 -20.16 -10.78
CA LEU A 215 -5.99 -20.26 -11.21
C LEU A 215 -5.72 -19.40 -12.46
N ALA A 216 -6.61 -19.43 -13.45
CA ALA A 216 -6.48 -18.63 -14.66
C ALA A 216 -6.41 -17.11 -14.39
N VAL A 217 -7.08 -16.62 -13.34
CA VAL A 217 -7.01 -15.22 -12.91
C VAL A 217 -5.65 -14.95 -12.28
N ARG A 218 -5.19 -15.84 -11.41
CA ARG A 218 -3.87 -15.72 -10.77
C ARG A 218 -2.73 -15.72 -11.79
N GLU A 219 -2.80 -16.61 -12.78
CA GLU A 219 -1.85 -16.69 -13.89
C GLU A 219 -1.86 -15.41 -14.75
N ARG A 220 -3.02 -14.84 -15.01
CA ARG A 220 -3.16 -13.59 -15.77
C ARG A 220 -2.49 -12.39 -15.06
N TYR A 221 -2.51 -12.34 -13.73
CA TYR A 221 -1.75 -11.35 -12.96
C TYR A 221 -0.25 -11.66 -12.91
N GLY A 222 0.11 -12.91 -13.22
CA GLY A 222 1.46 -13.45 -13.09
C GLY A 222 1.70 -14.08 -11.71
N MET A 223 2.28 -15.30 -11.74
CA MET A 223 2.61 -16.07 -10.52
C MET A 223 3.90 -15.60 -9.86
N THR A 224 4.18 -14.32 -9.95
CA THR A 224 5.29 -13.64 -9.28
C THR A 224 4.80 -12.90 -8.04
N ARG A 225 5.72 -12.58 -7.13
CA ARG A 225 5.42 -11.76 -5.94
C ARG A 225 4.68 -10.48 -6.31
N PHE A 226 5.16 -9.77 -7.34
CA PHE A 226 4.54 -8.53 -7.81
C PHE A 226 3.12 -8.74 -8.36
N GLY A 227 2.94 -9.73 -9.24
CA GLY A 227 1.63 -10.03 -9.84
C GLY A 227 0.59 -10.42 -8.78
N GLN A 228 0.97 -11.27 -7.83
CA GLN A 228 0.07 -11.69 -6.76
C GLN A 228 -0.20 -10.57 -5.74
N CYS A 229 0.74 -9.62 -5.52
CA CYS A 229 0.47 -8.39 -4.77
C CYS A 229 -0.57 -7.50 -5.49
N CYS A 230 -0.50 -7.37 -6.81
CA CYS A 230 -1.50 -6.62 -7.58
C CYS A 230 -2.89 -7.26 -7.49
N LEU A 231 -2.96 -8.60 -7.55
CA LEU A 231 -4.22 -9.33 -7.37
C LEU A 231 -4.79 -9.14 -5.97
N LEU A 232 -3.93 -9.23 -4.94
CA LEU A 232 -4.33 -9.00 -3.56
C LEU A 232 -4.82 -7.56 -3.35
N ALA A 233 -4.13 -6.57 -3.93
CA ALA A 233 -4.56 -5.17 -3.88
C ALA A 233 -5.96 -4.97 -4.49
N ARG A 234 -6.28 -5.65 -5.61
CA ARG A 234 -7.62 -5.63 -6.20
C ARG A 234 -8.67 -6.16 -5.21
N ARG A 235 -8.43 -7.32 -4.61
CA ARG A 235 -9.35 -7.93 -3.66
C ARG A 235 -9.61 -7.09 -2.40
N LEU A 236 -8.60 -6.37 -1.94
CA LEU A 236 -8.73 -5.46 -0.79
C LEU A 236 -9.55 -4.20 -1.09
N VAL A 237 -9.70 -3.85 -2.36
CA VAL A 237 -10.47 -2.67 -2.80
C VAL A 237 -11.92 -3.04 -3.16
N GLU A 238 -12.17 -4.27 -3.64
CA GLU A 238 -13.51 -4.81 -3.94
C GLU A 238 -14.31 -5.11 -2.67
#